data_d03160da43df8f5e680c9ca9dffcf97a
#
_entry.id   d03160da43df8f5e680c9ca9dffcf97a
#
_cell.length_a   1.000
_cell.length_b   1.000
_cell.length_c   1.000
_cell.angle_alpha   90.00
_cell.angle_beta   90.00
_cell.angle_gamma   90.00
#
_symmetry.space_group_name_H-M   'P 1'
#
loop_
_entity.id
_entity.type
_entity.pdbx_description
1 polymer ?
#
loop_
_entity_poly.entity_id
_entity_poly.type
_entity_poly.pdbx_seq_one_letter_code
_entity_poly.pdbx_strand_id
1 'polypeptide(L)'
;MKPKAIHESARDVSNTRHLFVLGRVFAWIVFLGALVFPLAADWNAQGQVAATAEVKLRERRGKQIYIQGTSPSGKEILAYLGESSLEVPGSAMPCANCHGLNGQGKPEGGVDPSNLVWESLTKPYGLTHADGRRHPPYTERALELAITRGTDPAGNRLLNVMPRYQMTSADLADLIVYLKRLGKDLDPGVSENKIVIGTAVPAQGPLAEMGQAVKAVISAFFDELNSQGGIYNRRFELKAIEIGDTPAATRANFERLLTDEQVFALTGAFIAGAERELVTLLADKEVPLVGPLTLYPQTGFPLNRQVFYLLSGTEGQLRALVDFAAGRPELKNPGIAVVFPSSEMNSSVLEAIKDQSKKQGWAAPQSYDYPAGQFDPAVVAKLKQTNRTALFFLGNSDEVISFMREAEKISWFPSIFLPSANAGAGILEAPTGFDGKVFLSFPTSPADQTAEGVREFRVLAEKYKLPAKHVAAQMSAYSAAKVLAEALKKAGKDLSREKLIQVLEGFYEYRTGLAPAISYGPNRRVGAMGAYVITADLKTKQFVPAGGWIEIKP
;
A
#
# COMPACT_ATOMS: atom_id res chain seq x y z
N MET A 1 52.11 -59.80 -59.77
CA MET A 1 53.46 -60.36 -59.51
C MET A 1 53.56 -60.60 -58.01
N LYS A 2 53.66 -61.85 -57.65
CA LYS A 2 54.11 -62.41 -56.35
C LYS A 2 55.61 -62.09 -56.16
N PRO A 3 56.28 -62.35 -55.04
CA PRO A 3 55.86 -62.99 -53.77
C PRO A 3 56.66 -62.55 -52.49
N LYS A 4 56.36 -63.30 -51.42
CA LYS A 4 57.22 -63.92 -50.35
C LYS A 4 57.34 -63.05 -49.07
N ALA A 5 56.88 -63.50 -47.95
CA ALA A 5 57.01 -64.70 -47.11
C ALA A 5 58.15 -64.59 -46.07
N ILE A 6 57.78 -64.91 -44.86
CA ILE A 6 58.29 -65.96 -43.95
C ILE A 6 58.98 -65.45 -42.64
N HIS A 7 58.54 -66.12 -41.55
CA HIS A 7 59.15 -66.57 -40.29
C HIS A 7 59.03 -65.65 -39.06
N GLU A 8 58.17 -66.07 -38.07
CA GLU A 8 58.42 -66.97 -36.94
C GLU A 8 59.22 -66.33 -35.81
N SER A 9 58.72 -66.24 -34.61
CA SER A 9 58.86 -67.20 -33.53
C SER A 9 58.45 -66.62 -32.20
N ALA A 10 57.50 -67.31 -31.59
CA ALA A 10 57.35 -67.74 -30.20
C ALA A 10 57.85 -66.93 -28.99
N ARG A 11 56.98 -66.94 -27.98
CA ARG A 11 57.18 -66.84 -26.51
C ARG A 11 57.35 -65.42 -25.93
N ASP A 12 56.38 -64.96 -25.15
CA ASP A 12 56.36 -65.25 -23.72
C ASP A 12 55.01 -65.00 -23.07
N VAL A 13 54.50 -66.02 -22.41
CA VAL A 13 53.27 -66.01 -21.59
C VAL A 13 53.71 -65.79 -20.12
N SER A 14 53.68 -64.55 -19.63
CA SER A 14 53.61 -64.30 -18.22
C SER A 14 53.57 -62.77 -17.91
N ASN A 15 52.42 -62.12 -18.03
CA ASN A 15 52.22 -60.85 -17.33
C ASN A 15 50.75 -60.39 -17.32
N THR A 16 49.78 -61.27 -17.50
CA THR A 16 48.34 -60.87 -17.54
C THR A 16 47.61 -61.00 -16.22
N ARG A 17 48.28 -61.46 -15.15
CA ARG A 17 47.63 -61.59 -13.82
C ARG A 17 47.71 -60.34 -12.92
N HIS A 18 48.68 -59.47 -13.10
CA HIS A 18 48.80 -58.24 -12.29
C HIS A 18 47.99 -57.03 -12.78
N LEU A 19 47.62 -56.98 -14.05
CA LEU A 19 46.80 -55.89 -14.56
C LEU A 19 45.31 -56.01 -14.15
N PHE A 20 44.79 -57.21 -13.90
CA PHE A 20 43.40 -57.42 -13.48
C PHE A 20 43.13 -57.09 -12.03
N VAL A 21 44.10 -57.10 -11.16
CA VAL A 21 43.93 -56.73 -9.72
C VAL A 21 43.96 -55.23 -9.53
N LEU A 22 44.80 -54.51 -10.26
CA LEU A 22 44.86 -53.03 -10.23
C LEU A 22 43.62 -52.38 -10.86
N GLY A 23 43.04 -52.96 -11.90
CA GLY A 23 41.79 -52.48 -12.50
C GLY A 23 40.56 -52.60 -11.58
N ARG A 24 40.50 -53.65 -10.74
CA ARG A 24 39.41 -53.85 -9.79
C ARG A 24 39.46 -52.91 -8.57
N VAL A 25 40.65 -52.59 -8.10
CA VAL A 25 40.84 -51.67 -6.98
C VAL A 25 40.53 -50.22 -7.43
N PHE A 26 40.90 -49.86 -8.66
CA PHE A 26 40.57 -48.52 -9.20
C PHE A 26 39.09 -48.34 -9.46
N ALA A 27 38.35 -49.40 -9.92
CA ALA A 27 36.90 -49.36 -10.11
C ALA A 27 36.14 -49.19 -8.78
N TRP A 28 36.61 -49.78 -7.69
CA TRP A 28 35.98 -49.62 -6.37
C TRP A 28 36.23 -48.24 -5.75
N ILE A 29 37.40 -47.63 -5.98
CA ILE A 29 37.72 -46.28 -5.50
C ILE A 29 36.90 -45.24 -6.27
N VAL A 30 36.69 -45.40 -7.57
CA VAL A 30 35.85 -44.49 -8.37
C VAL A 30 34.36 -44.66 -8.03
N PHE A 31 33.91 -45.89 -7.70
CA PHE A 31 32.52 -46.13 -7.30
C PHE A 31 32.18 -45.62 -5.90
N LEU A 32 33.11 -45.68 -4.94
CA LEU A 32 32.98 -45.08 -3.62
C LEU A 32 33.09 -43.55 -3.67
N GLY A 33 33.90 -42.99 -4.55
CA GLY A 33 33.97 -41.53 -4.77
C GLY A 33 32.72 -40.95 -5.42
N ALA A 34 32.06 -41.71 -6.34
CA ALA A 34 30.84 -41.29 -7.00
C ALA A 34 29.58 -41.34 -6.11
N LEU A 35 29.58 -42.15 -5.04
CA LEU A 35 28.46 -42.22 -4.06
C LEU A 35 28.57 -41.20 -2.93
N VAL A 36 29.74 -40.64 -2.64
CA VAL A 36 29.95 -39.67 -1.58
C VAL A 36 29.81 -38.21 -2.10
N PHE A 37 30.07 -37.99 -3.41
CA PHE A 37 30.02 -36.66 -4.00
C PHE A 37 28.59 -36.01 -4.03
N PRO A 38 27.48 -36.72 -4.32
CA PRO A 38 26.17 -36.08 -4.29
C PRO A 38 25.68 -35.74 -2.86
N LEU A 39 26.05 -36.52 -1.84
CA LEU A 39 25.68 -36.21 -0.43
C LEU A 39 26.42 -35.03 0.16
N ALA A 40 27.66 -34.77 -0.26
CA ALA A 40 28.42 -33.59 0.17
C ALA A 40 27.97 -32.30 -0.57
N ALA A 41 27.52 -32.43 -1.82
CA ALA A 41 26.99 -31.29 -2.58
C ALA A 41 25.64 -30.80 -2.03
N ASP A 42 24.74 -31.70 -1.64
CA ASP A 42 23.44 -31.35 -1.06
C ASP A 42 23.58 -30.73 0.34
N TRP A 43 24.51 -31.19 1.16
CA TRP A 43 24.77 -30.63 2.50
C TRP A 43 25.36 -29.22 2.39
N ASN A 44 26.26 -28.96 1.45
CA ASN A 44 26.80 -27.62 1.20
C ASN A 44 25.71 -26.66 0.64
N ALA A 45 24.83 -27.16 -0.22
CA ALA A 45 23.72 -26.36 -0.77
C ALA A 45 22.71 -25.96 0.34
N GLN A 46 22.33 -26.90 1.21
CA GLN A 46 21.43 -26.60 2.34
C GLN A 46 22.06 -25.65 3.34
N GLY A 47 23.33 -25.80 3.65
CA GLY A 47 24.08 -24.89 4.52
C GLY A 47 24.17 -23.47 3.94
N GLN A 48 24.40 -23.32 2.65
CA GLN A 48 24.43 -22.03 1.96
C GLN A 48 23.05 -21.36 1.91
N VAL A 49 21.97 -22.11 1.69
CA VAL A 49 20.60 -21.59 1.70
C VAL A 49 20.23 -21.11 3.12
N ALA A 50 20.56 -21.86 4.16
CA ALA A 50 20.30 -21.48 5.54
C ALA A 50 21.09 -20.21 5.95
N ALA A 51 22.37 -20.15 5.60
CA ALA A 51 23.22 -18.98 5.84
C ALA A 51 22.69 -17.73 5.13
N THR A 52 22.25 -17.89 3.87
CA THR A 52 21.67 -16.78 3.10
C THR A 52 20.34 -16.30 3.70
N ALA A 53 19.49 -17.21 4.20
CA ALA A 53 18.24 -16.88 4.87
C ALA A 53 18.48 -16.12 6.19
N GLU A 54 19.46 -16.54 6.98
CA GLU A 54 19.83 -15.86 8.23
C GLU A 54 20.38 -14.45 7.96
N VAL A 55 21.24 -14.27 6.95
CA VAL A 55 21.74 -12.94 6.56
C VAL A 55 20.59 -12.03 6.15
N LYS A 56 19.65 -12.51 5.32
CA LYS A 56 18.46 -11.74 4.92
C LYS A 56 17.57 -11.35 6.10
N LEU A 57 17.43 -12.23 7.09
CA LEU A 57 16.68 -11.94 8.31
C LEU A 57 17.36 -10.82 9.11
N ARG A 58 18.68 -10.89 9.28
CA ARG A 58 19.46 -9.86 9.96
C ARG A 58 19.42 -8.52 9.23
N GLU A 59 19.50 -8.53 7.91
CA GLU A 59 19.33 -7.34 7.07
C GLU A 59 17.96 -6.67 7.29
N ARG A 60 16.88 -7.46 7.34
CA ARG A 60 15.53 -6.94 7.60
C ARG A 60 15.43 -6.31 9.00
N ARG A 61 15.97 -6.97 10.02
CA ARG A 61 16.00 -6.42 11.38
C ARG A 61 16.82 -5.13 11.46
N GLY A 62 17.98 -5.10 10.81
CA GLY A 62 18.80 -3.90 10.71
C GLY A 62 18.14 -2.76 9.94
N LYS A 63 17.40 -3.07 8.88
CA LYS A 63 16.58 -2.10 8.13
C LYS A 63 15.53 -1.43 9.01
N GLN A 64 14.82 -2.21 9.84
CA GLN A 64 13.85 -1.67 10.79
C GLN A 64 14.50 -0.67 11.76
N ILE A 65 15.67 -1.01 12.32
CA ILE A 65 16.42 -0.13 13.22
C ILE A 65 16.82 1.16 12.47
N TYR A 66 17.34 1.05 11.26
CA TYR A 66 17.81 2.19 10.48
C TYR A 66 16.68 3.17 10.11
N ILE A 67 15.53 2.63 9.68
CA ILE A 67 14.41 3.43 9.15
C ILE A 67 13.46 3.89 10.25
N GLN A 68 13.21 3.06 11.26
CA GLN A 68 12.20 3.32 12.28
C GLN A 68 12.79 3.64 13.66
N GLY A 69 14.07 3.37 13.89
CA GLY A 69 14.72 3.54 15.19
C GLY A 69 14.19 2.59 16.28
N THR A 70 13.54 1.49 15.88
CA THR A 70 12.93 0.51 16.80
C THR A 70 13.61 -0.84 16.71
N SER A 71 13.74 -1.54 17.87
CA SER A 71 14.28 -2.89 17.90
C SER A 71 13.22 -3.93 17.52
N PRO A 72 13.54 -4.89 16.62
CA PRO A 72 12.67 -6.02 16.33
C PRO A 72 12.41 -6.95 17.53
N SER A 73 13.26 -6.89 18.54
CA SER A 73 13.10 -7.67 19.79
C SER A 73 12.12 -7.02 20.79
N GLY A 74 11.60 -5.82 20.48
CA GLY A 74 10.78 -5.03 21.39
C GLY A 74 11.55 -4.34 22.52
N LYS A 75 12.89 -4.50 22.59
CA LYS A 75 13.71 -3.75 23.55
C LYS A 75 13.87 -2.31 23.08
N GLU A 76 13.83 -1.40 24.02
CA GLU A 76 13.94 0.03 23.71
C GLU A 76 15.34 0.36 23.18
N ILE A 77 15.38 1.17 22.12
CA ILE A 77 16.58 1.84 21.63
C ILE A 77 16.53 3.27 22.12
N LEU A 78 17.56 3.74 22.79
CA LEU A 78 17.68 5.12 23.27
C LEU A 78 18.67 5.91 22.42
N ALA A 79 18.34 7.16 22.15
CA ALA A 79 19.21 8.10 21.45
C ALA A 79 19.53 9.28 22.38
N TYR A 80 20.82 9.61 22.51
CA TYR A 80 21.32 10.69 23.35
C TYR A 80 21.78 11.85 22.45
N LEU A 81 21.16 13.02 22.64
CA LEU A 81 21.35 14.22 21.80
C LEU A 81 22.12 15.32 22.52
N GLY A 82 22.96 16.02 21.76
CA GLY A 82 23.64 17.22 22.23
C GLY A 82 24.67 16.99 23.34
N GLU A 83 25.19 18.08 23.89
CA GLU A 83 26.17 18.06 25.01
C GLU A 83 25.52 17.63 26.34
N SER A 84 24.26 17.98 26.52
CA SER A 84 23.49 17.63 27.72
C SER A 84 23.02 16.17 27.74
N SER A 85 23.33 15.40 26.69
CA SER A 85 22.90 13.99 26.55
C SER A 85 21.39 13.81 26.77
N LEU A 86 20.59 14.66 26.14
CA LEU A 86 19.13 14.56 26.18
C LEU A 86 18.70 13.19 25.65
N GLU A 87 18.08 12.41 26.50
CA GLU A 87 17.59 11.08 26.18
C GLU A 87 16.23 11.16 25.46
N VAL A 88 16.14 10.51 24.31
CA VAL A 88 14.90 10.36 23.52
C VAL A 88 14.79 8.92 23.01
N PRO A 89 13.57 8.42 22.74
CA PRO A 89 13.42 7.13 22.08
C PRO A 89 14.11 7.12 20.72
N GLY A 90 14.72 6.00 20.33
CA GLY A 90 15.35 5.84 19.02
C GLY A 90 14.37 6.09 17.85
N SER A 91 13.09 5.79 18.06
CA SER A 91 12.02 6.05 17.09
C SER A 91 11.79 7.55 16.80
N ALA A 92 12.17 8.45 17.70
CA ALA A 92 12.14 9.88 17.47
C ALA A 92 13.32 10.35 16.57
N MET A 93 14.41 9.59 16.54
CA MET A 93 15.64 9.91 15.81
C MET A 93 16.16 8.71 14.99
N PRO A 94 15.38 8.19 14.02
CA PRO A 94 15.87 7.14 13.13
C PRO A 94 17.07 7.62 12.31
N CYS A 95 18.00 6.72 12.00
CA CYS A 95 19.20 7.05 11.21
C CYS A 95 18.85 7.65 9.84
N ALA A 96 17.78 7.12 9.22
CA ALA A 96 17.31 7.54 7.90
C ALA A 96 16.84 9.01 7.84
N ASN A 97 16.44 9.62 8.97
CA ASN A 97 16.01 11.01 8.99
C ASN A 97 17.12 11.97 8.54
N CYS A 98 18.35 11.73 9.00
CA CYS A 98 19.52 12.55 8.63
C CYS A 98 20.30 11.93 7.47
N HIS A 99 20.53 10.61 7.49
CA HIS A 99 21.37 9.96 6.49
C HIS A 99 20.63 9.57 5.20
N GLY A 100 19.29 9.76 5.14
CA GLY A 100 18.46 9.39 4.00
C GLY A 100 18.22 7.88 3.89
N LEU A 101 17.22 7.48 3.10
CA LEU A 101 16.87 6.06 2.93
C LEU A 101 17.95 5.26 2.20
N ASN A 102 18.74 5.91 1.36
CA ASN A 102 19.85 5.33 0.61
C ASN A 102 21.22 5.53 1.29
N GLY A 103 21.27 6.15 2.46
CA GLY A 103 22.49 6.38 3.22
C GLY A 103 23.42 7.47 2.69
N GLN A 104 23.02 8.25 1.68
CA GLN A 104 23.90 9.24 1.05
C GLN A 104 24.02 10.57 1.81
N GLY A 105 23.22 10.73 2.87
CA GLY A 105 23.11 11.98 3.61
C GLY A 105 22.02 12.90 3.03
N LYS A 106 21.42 13.70 3.90
CA LYS A 106 20.43 14.72 3.54
C LYS A 106 20.85 16.03 4.23
N PRO A 107 21.56 16.92 3.53
CA PRO A 107 21.96 18.20 4.10
C PRO A 107 20.74 19.01 4.52
N GLU A 108 20.70 19.46 5.78
CA GLU A 108 19.61 20.23 6.34
C GLU A 108 20.12 21.11 7.49
N GLY A 109 19.66 22.37 7.57
CA GLY A 109 19.98 23.27 8.67
C GLY A 109 21.47 23.56 8.88
N GLY A 110 22.29 23.52 7.82
CA GLY A 110 23.74 23.71 7.91
C GLY A 110 24.51 22.46 8.36
N VAL A 111 23.84 21.33 8.54
CA VAL A 111 24.46 20.04 8.84
C VAL A 111 24.51 19.20 7.57
N ASP A 112 25.68 18.64 7.28
CA ASP A 112 25.90 17.69 6.18
C ASP A 112 26.18 16.29 6.75
N PRO A 113 25.16 15.41 6.84
CA PRO A 113 25.33 14.08 7.37
C PRO A 113 26.21 13.22 6.46
N SER A 114 27.14 12.47 7.06
CA SER A 114 28.06 11.62 6.30
C SER A 114 27.33 10.57 5.45
N ASN A 115 27.88 10.28 4.28
CA ASN A 115 27.46 9.17 3.44
C ASN A 115 27.81 7.83 4.13
N LEU A 116 26.80 7.01 4.42
CA LEU A 116 26.92 5.72 5.10
C LEU A 116 27.00 4.53 4.15
N VAL A 117 26.99 4.73 2.84
CA VAL A 117 27.16 3.65 1.87
C VAL A 117 28.50 2.97 2.11
N TRP A 118 28.49 1.63 2.23
CA TRP A 118 29.65 0.85 2.68
C TRP A 118 30.91 1.12 1.85
N GLU A 119 30.79 1.23 0.52
CA GLU A 119 31.90 1.59 -0.36
C GLU A 119 32.47 2.99 -0.05
N SER A 120 31.63 3.92 0.38
CA SER A 120 32.08 5.26 0.78
C SER A 120 32.84 5.22 2.11
N LEU A 121 32.32 4.46 3.09
CA LEU A 121 32.94 4.32 4.41
C LEU A 121 34.27 3.58 4.38
N THR A 122 34.44 2.64 3.45
CA THR A 122 35.61 1.73 3.39
C THR A 122 36.61 2.10 2.28
N LYS A 123 36.55 3.32 1.75
CA LYS A 123 37.53 3.78 0.74
C LYS A 123 38.97 3.62 1.26
N PRO A 124 39.89 2.98 0.52
CA PRO A 124 41.24 2.68 1.01
C PRO A 124 42.06 3.87 1.46
N TYR A 125 41.78 5.06 0.91
CA TYR A 125 42.46 6.32 1.24
C TYR A 125 41.74 7.11 2.37
N GLY A 126 40.70 6.54 2.95
CA GLY A 126 39.87 7.23 3.95
C GLY A 126 39.02 8.34 3.36
N LEU A 127 38.57 9.27 4.20
CA LEU A 127 37.72 10.38 3.78
C LEU A 127 38.17 11.68 4.47
N THR A 128 38.03 12.80 3.73
CA THR A 128 38.13 14.16 4.28
C THR A 128 36.74 14.79 4.18
N HIS A 129 36.17 15.22 5.29
CA HIS A 129 34.86 15.86 5.38
C HIS A 129 34.96 17.38 5.11
N ALA A 130 33.82 18.03 4.83
CA ALA A 130 33.75 19.46 4.59
C ALA A 130 34.22 20.31 5.81
N ASP A 131 34.05 19.79 7.02
CA ASP A 131 34.54 20.37 8.27
C ASP A 131 36.06 20.20 8.48
N GLY A 132 36.78 19.60 7.54
CA GLY A 132 38.21 19.31 7.61
C GLY A 132 38.57 18.06 8.37
N ARG A 133 37.64 17.36 8.98
CA ARG A 133 37.84 16.09 9.70
C ARG A 133 38.29 15.01 8.72
N ARG A 134 39.34 14.28 9.09
CA ARG A 134 39.90 13.17 8.29
C ARG A 134 39.92 11.89 9.09
N HIS A 135 39.63 10.77 8.44
CA HIS A 135 39.72 9.44 9.06
C HIS A 135 40.12 8.36 8.05
N PRO A 136 40.76 7.28 8.49
CA PRO A 136 41.01 6.08 7.67
C PRO A 136 39.71 5.34 7.39
N PRO A 137 39.73 4.25 6.58
CA PRO A 137 38.56 3.44 6.32
C PRO A 137 37.89 2.94 7.60
N TYR A 138 36.54 2.90 7.58
CA TYR A 138 35.78 2.30 8.66
C TYR A 138 35.95 0.77 8.65
N THR A 139 36.09 0.19 9.82
CA THR A 139 35.84 -1.22 10.13
C THR A 139 34.49 -1.36 10.81
N GLU A 140 33.96 -2.59 10.91
CA GLU A 140 32.71 -2.82 11.67
C GLU A 140 32.84 -2.30 13.11
N ARG A 141 33.98 -2.56 13.77
CA ARG A 141 34.24 -2.08 15.13
C ARG A 141 34.29 -0.56 15.22
N ALA A 142 34.88 0.11 14.25
CA ALA A 142 34.89 1.57 14.21
C ALA A 142 33.48 2.14 14.00
N LEU A 143 32.64 1.46 13.18
CA LEU A 143 31.24 1.84 12.97
C LEU A 143 30.40 1.67 14.25
N GLU A 144 30.61 0.59 15.00
CA GLU A 144 30.00 0.41 16.34
C GLU A 144 30.34 1.58 17.27
N LEU A 145 31.61 2.00 17.31
CA LEU A 145 32.04 3.12 18.13
C LEU A 145 31.48 4.46 17.66
N ALA A 146 31.35 4.65 16.35
CA ALA A 146 30.70 5.84 15.80
C ALA A 146 29.23 5.94 16.22
N ILE A 147 28.49 4.84 16.14
CA ILE A 147 27.06 4.77 16.50
C ILE A 147 26.87 4.94 18.02
N THR A 148 27.67 4.23 18.83
CA THR A 148 27.45 4.14 20.29
C THR A 148 28.18 5.23 21.09
N ARG A 149 29.36 5.67 20.62
CA ARG A 149 30.21 6.65 21.32
C ARG A 149 30.48 7.94 20.55
N GLY A 150 30.08 7.99 19.27
CA GLY A 150 30.31 9.13 18.42
C GLY A 150 31.79 9.40 18.13
N THR A 151 32.56 8.35 17.89
CA THR A 151 33.99 8.45 17.61
C THR A 151 34.29 7.82 16.26
N ASP A 152 34.94 8.52 15.35
CA ASP A 152 35.34 7.98 14.05
C ASP A 152 36.60 7.10 14.13
N PRO A 153 37.05 6.46 13.04
CA PRO A 153 38.24 5.58 13.03
C PRO A 153 39.56 6.27 13.38
N ALA A 154 39.64 7.59 13.30
CA ALA A 154 40.83 8.38 13.70
C ALA A 154 40.76 8.85 15.16
N GLY A 155 39.65 8.56 15.88
CA GLY A 155 39.43 9.03 17.23
C GLY A 155 38.79 10.42 17.32
N ASN A 156 38.42 11.03 16.19
CA ASN A 156 37.75 12.34 16.20
C ASN A 156 36.32 12.19 16.72
N ARG A 157 35.86 13.17 17.50
CA ARG A 157 34.45 13.24 17.91
C ARG A 157 33.57 13.65 16.74
N LEU A 158 32.49 12.91 16.53
CA LEU A 158 31.41 13.27 15.62
C LEU A 158 30.61 14.45 16.21
N LEU A 159 29.99 15.24 15.32
CA LEU A 159 29.15 16.38 15.72
C LEU A 159 28.07 15.94 16.73
N ASN A 160 27.76 16.81 17.68
CA ASN A 160 26.77 16.52 18.74
C ASN A 160 25.33 16.40 18.21
N VAL A 161 25.07 16.88 16.98
CA VAL A 161 23.78 16.69 16.30
C VAL A 161 23.54 15.24 15.90
N MET A 162 24.60 14.43 15.67
CA MET A 162 24.45 12.99 15.50
C MET A 162 24.23 12.33 16.87
N PRO A 163 23.09 11.65 17.09
CA PRO A 163 22.81 10.98 18.35
C PRO A 163 23.82 9.87 18.68
N ARG A 164 23.95 9.57 19.95
CA ARG A 164 24.65 8.34 20.43
C ARG A 164 23.59 7.34 20.82
N TYR A 165 23.64 6.14 20.24
CA TYR A 165 22.58 5.16 20.43
C TYR A 165 23.00 4.11 21.46
N GLN A 166 22.07 3.82 22.36
CA GLN A 166 22.14 2.65 23.25
C GLN A 166 21.14 1.61 22.77
N MET A 167 21.65 0.44 22.40
CA MET A 167 20.87 -0.68 21.92
C MET A 167 21.55 -2.01 22.31
N THR A 168 20.87 -3.14 22.10
CA THR A 168 21.49 -4.44 22.36
C THR A 168 22.62 -4.72 21.37
N SER A 169 23.58 -5.58 21.75
CA SER A 169 24.64 -6.00 20.82
C SER A 169 24.10 -6.73 19.60
N ALA A 170 22.98 -7.43 19.73
CA ALA A 170 22.29 -8.08 18.60
C ALA A 170 21.71 -7.06 17.64
N ASP A 171 21.01 -6.03 18.14
CA ASP A 171 20.47 -4.94 17.32
C ASP A 171 21.58 -4.19 16.58
N LEU A 172 22.67 -3.87 17.28
CA LEU A 172 23.82 -3.20 16.67
C LEU A 172 24.46 -4.04 15.57
N ALA A 173 24.61 -5.34 15.80
CA ALA A 173 25.15 -6.26 14.81
C ALA A 173 24.22 -6.40 13.58
N ASP A 174 22.90 -6.43 13.77
CA ASP A 174 21.94 -6.47 12.67
C ASP A 174 21.92 -5.14 11.89
N LEU A 175 21.99 -4.00 12.59
CA LEU A 175 22.13 -2.68 11.96
C LEU A 175 23.38 -2.62 11.07
N ILE A 176 24.53 -3.11 11.54
CA ILE A 176 25.77 -3.11 10.75
C ILE A 176 25.65 -4.01 9.52
N VAL A 177 25.01 -5.18 9.64
CA VAL A 177 24.73 -6.05 8.49
C VAL A 177 23.92 -5.30 7.42
N TYR A 178 22.89 -4.54 7.84
CA TYR A 178 22.11 -3.72 6.91
C TYR A 178 22.93 -2.58 6.30
N LEU A 179 23.73 -1.85 7.10
CA LEU A 179 24.56 -0.74 6.61
C LEU A 179 25.57 -1.18 5.54
N LYS A 180 26.06 -2.42 5.57
CA LYS A 180 26.93 -2.97 4.51
C LYS A 180 26.21 -3.13 3.17
N ARG A 181 24.89 -3.19 3.16
CA ARG A 181 24.06 -3.33 1.97
C ARG A 181 23.26 -2.08 1.64
N LEU A 182 23.33 -1.07 2.50
CA LEU A 182 22.61 0.17 2.33
C LEU A 182 22.88 0.79 0.96
N GLY A 183 21.80 1.06 0.22
CA GLY A 183 21.85 1.63 -1.13
C GLY A 183 22.14 0.63 -2.26
N LYS A 184 22.31 -0.68 -1.96
CA LYS A 184 22.60 -1.72 -2.98
C LYS A 184 21.41 -2.61 -3.33
N ASP A 185 20.43 -2.73 -2.42
CA ASP A 185 19.33 -3.66 -2.60
C ASP A 185 18.15 -3.02 -3.32
N LEU A 186 17.73 -3.68 -4.38
CA LEU A 186 16.42 -3.45 -4.96
C LEU A 186 15.38 -4.22 -4.13
N ASP A 187 14.27 -3.57 -3.81
CA ASP A 187 13.14 -4.24 -3.15
C ASP A 187 12.58 -5.36 -4.04
N PRO A 188 11.93 -6.38 -3.46
CA PRO A 188 11.26 -7.41 -4.25
C PRO A 188 10.35 -6.80 -5.31
N GLY A 189 10.40 -7.37 -6.53
CA GLY A 189 9.63 -6.88 -7.67
C GLY A 189 10.29 -5.76 -8.48
N VAL A 190 11.48 -5.31 -8.10
CA VAL A 190 12.26 -4.36 -8.90
C VAL A 190 13.54 -5.01 -9.40
N SER A 191 13.88 -4.76 -10.65
CA SER A 191 15.18 -5.07 -11.25
C SER A 191 15.70 -3.87 -12.04
N GLU A 192 16.83 -4.02 -12.72
CA GLU A 192 17.39 -2.96 -13.56
C GLU A 192 16.47 -2.57 -14.72
N ASN A 193 15.67 -3.52 -15.23
CA ASN A 193 14.84 -3.37 -16.42
C ASN A 193 13.35 -3.65 -16.22
N LYS A 194 12.93 -3.98 -14.98
CA LYS A 194 11.54 -4.37 -14.70
C LYS A 194 11.04 -3.88 -13.34
N ILE A 195 9.73 -3.56 -13.29
CA ILE A 195 8.96 -3.33 -12.07
C ILE A 195 7.72 -4.23 -12.13
N VAL A 196 7.53 -5.08 -11.12
CA VAL A 196 6.36 -5.96 -11.01
C VAL A 196 5.31 -5.29 -10.14
N ILE A 197 4.14 -5.04 -10.70
CA ILE A 197 2.99 -4.43 -10.01
C ILE A 197 1.90 -5.48 -9.86
N GLY A 198 1.29 -5.52 -8.68
CA GLY A 198 0.17 -6.41 -8.40
C GLY A 198 -1.18 -5.69 -8.42
N THR A 199 -2.22 -6.45 -8.73
CA THR A 199 -3.63 -6.09 -8.51
C THR A 199 -4.44 -7.32 -8.13
N ALA A 200 -5.62 -7.09 -7.56
CA ALA A 200 -6.56 -8.17 -7.22
C ALA A 200 -7.96 -7.75 -7.64
N VAL A 201 -8.68 -8.64 -8.30
CA VAL A 201 -10.00 -8.35 -8.85
C VAL A 201 -10.99 -9.50 -8.59
N PRO A 202 -12.29 -9.22 -8.42
CA PRO A 202 -13.31 -10.26 -8.43
C PRO A 202 -13.40 -10.91 -9.82
N ALA A 203 -13.35 -12.25 -9.88
CA ALA A 203 -13.48 -13.01 -11.11
C ALA A 203 -14.81 -13.76 -11.19
N GLN A 204 -15.55 -13.83 -10.08
CA GLN A 204 -16.83 -14.50 -9.97
C GLN A 204 -17.88 -13.61 -9.30
N GLY A 205 -19.15 -14.03 -9.35
CA GLY A 205 -20.27 -13.33 -8.74
C GLY A 205 -20.63 -11.99 -9.41
N PRO A 206 -21.44 -11.16 -8.74
CA PRO A 206 -22.00 -9.92 -9.32
C PRO A 206 -20.97 -8.87 -9.73
N LEU A 207 -19.78 -8.92 -9.16
CA LEU A 207 -18.70 -7.97 -9.42
C LEU A 207 -17.69 -8.45 -10.48
N ALA A 208 -17.87 -9.66 -11.05
CA ALA A 208 -16.90 -10.23 -11.99
C ALA A 208 -16.68 -9.37 -13.24
N GLU A 209 -17.75 -8.83 -13.83
CA GLU A 209 -17.66 -7.96 -15.01
C GLU A 209 -16.92 -6.65 -14.68
N MET A 210 -17.16 -6.08 -13.50
CA MET A 210 -16.42 -4.92 -12.99
C MET A 210 -14.94 -5.24 -12.75
N GLY A 211 -14.65 -6.40 -12.17
CA GLY A 211 -13.29 -6.86 -11.94
C GLY A 211 -12.50 -7.01 -13.24
N GLN A 212 -13.11 -7.59 -14.27
CA GLN A 212 -12.51 -7.69 -15.60
C GLN A 212 -12.24 -6.32 -16.23
N ALA A 213 -13.19 -5.38 -16.11
CA ALA A 213 -13.01 -4.02 -16.62
C ALA A 213 -11.88 -3.27 -15.92
N VAL A 214 -11.75 -3.41 -14.60
CA VAL A 214 -10.66 -2.84 -13.81
C VAL A 214 -9.31 -3.44 -14.20
N LYS A 215 -9.22 -4.78 -14.30
CA LYS A 215 -8.00 -5.45 -14.77
C LYS A 215 -7.58 -4.98 -16.16
N ALA A 216 -8.55 -4.86 -17.08
CA ALA A 216 -8.29 -4.45 -18.45
C ALA A 216 -7.70 -3.02 -18.51
N VAL A 217 -8.26 -2.06 -17.78
CA VAL A 217 -7.75 -0.68 -17.80
C VAL A 217 -6.37 -0.55 -17.15
N ILE A 218 -6.09 -1.28 -16.07
CA ILE A 218 -4.77 -1.27 -15.44
C ILE A 218 -3.72 -1.89 -16.38
N SER A 219 -4.06 -3.01 -17.04
CA SER A 219 -3.19 -3.64 -18.03
C SER A 219 -2.90 -2.68 -19.18
N ALA A 220 -3.95 -2.09 -19.78
CA ALA A 220 -3.82 -1.13 -20.87
C ALA A 220 -2.94 0.08 -20.51
N PHE A 221 -3.08 0.59 -19.27
CA PHE A 221 -2.27 1.70 -18.80
C PHE A 221 -0.77 1.35 -18.73
N PHE A 222 -0.43 0.19 -18.17
CA PHE A 222 0.98 -0.23 -18.10
C PHE A 222 1.53 -0.66 -19.45
N ASP A 223 0.72 -1.24 -20.34
CA ASP A 223 1.11 -1.55 -21.71
C ASP A 223 1.40 -0.27 -22.51
N GLU A 224 0.58 0.77 -22.33
CA GLU A 224 0.82 2.09 -22.92
C GLU A 224 2.13 2.68 -22.40
N LEU A 225 2.35 2.66 -21.10
CA LEU A 225 3.57 3.15 -20.48
C LEU A 225 4.80 2.36 -20.97
N ASN A 226 4.69 1.04 -21.13
CA ASN A 226 5.73 0.18 -21.69
C ASN A 226 6.04 0.48 -23.16
N SER A 227 5.01 0.85 -23.95
CA SER A 227 5.20 1.24 -25.35
C SER A 227 6.02 2.54 -25.50
N GLN A 228 5.99 3.38 -24.47
CA GLN A 228 6.75 4.62 -24.35
C GLN A 228 8.14 4.45 -23.71
N GLY A 229 8.57 3.20 -23.44
CA GLY A 229 9.88 2.89 -22.85
C GLY A 229 9.86 2.65 -21.33
N GLY A 230 8.70 2.67 -20.69
CA GLY A 230 8.54 2.47 -19.24
C GLY A 230 8.99 3.67 -18.41
N ILE A 231 9.44 3.44 -17.20
CA ILE A 231 9.98 4.48 -16.30
C ILE A 231 11.44 4.15 -16.00
N TYR A 232 12.37 5.05 -16.31
CA TYR A 232 13.81 4.87 -16.18
C TYR A 232 14.32 3.57 -16.83
N ASN A 233 13.82 3.26 -18.04
CA ASN A 233 14.09 2.04 -18.80
C ASN A 233 13.60 0.75 -18.13
N ARG A 234 12.78 0.82 -17.09
CA ARG A 234 12.12 -0.33 -16.47
C ARG A 234 10.73 -0.50 -17.07
N ARG A 235 10.46 -1.69 -17.57
CA ARG A 235 9.13 -2.09 -18.06
C ARG A 235 8.27 -2.60 -16.90
N PHE A 236 6.98 -2.41 -17.02
CA PHE A 236 6.00 -2.88 -16.04
C PHE A 236 5.52 -4.28 -16.39
N GLU A 237 5.44 -5.14 -15.39
CA GLU A 237 4.79 -6.43 -15.46
C GLU A 237 3.63 -6.44 -14.47
N LEU A 238 2.39 -6.64 -14.97
CA LEU A 238 1.21 -6.69 -14.12
C LEU A 238 0.91 -8.14 -13.69
N LYS A 239 0.86 -8.38 -12.40
CA LYS A 239 0.39 -9.63 -11.78
C LYS A 239 -1.00 -9.41 -11.21
N ALA A 240 -1.99 -10.09 -11.77
CA ALA A 240 -3.37 -9.99 -11.35
C ALA A 240 -3.83 -11.31 -10.71
N ILE A 241 -4.41 -11.23 -9.52
CA ILE A 241 -5.02 -12.37 -8.83
C ILE A 241 -6.52 -12.16 -8.69
N GLU A 242 -7.22 -13.25 -8.37
CA GLU A 242 -8.62 -13.22 -7.98
C GLU A 242 -8.74 -12.99 -6.47
N ILE A 243 -9.71 -12.19 -6.05
CA ILE A 243 -10.10 -12.14 -4.65
C ILE A 243 -10.82 -13.45 -4.28
N GLY A 244 -10.74 -13.84 -3.01
CA GLY A 244 -11.47 -15.03 -2.50
C GLY A 244 -12.89 -14.70 -2.09
N ASP A 245 -13.68 -15.75 -1.87
CA ASP A 245 -15.08 -15.63 -1.43
C ASP A 245 -15.21 -15.24 0.05
N THR A 246 -14.13 -15.26 0.80
CA THR A 246 -14.07 -14.86 2.22
C THR A 246 -12.89 -13.95 2.47
N PRO A 247 -12.90 -13.12 3.54
CA PRO A 247 -11.76 -12.29 3.92
C PRO A 247 -10.47 -13.11 4.08
N ALA A 248 -10.55 -14.28 4.70
CA ALA A 248 -9.40 -15.17 4.91
C ALA A 248 -8.84 -15.72 3.58
N ALA A 249 -9.72 -16.13 2.64
CA ALA A 249 -9.30 -16.59 1.32
C ALA A 249 -8.68 -15.44 0.50
N THR A 250 -9.27 -14.25 0.56
CA THR A 250 -8.70 -13.05 -0.05
C THR A 250 -7.31 -12.74 0.50
N ARG A 251 -7.13 -12.75 1.84
CA ARG A 251 -5.82 -12.60 2.48
C ARG A 251 -4.81 -13.62 1.99
N ALA A 252 -5.18 -14.91 1.92
CA ALA A 252 -4.29 -15.98 1.47
C ALA A 252 -3.87 -15.80 0.00
N ASN A 253 -4.78 -15.33 -0.87
CA ASN A 253 -4.47 -15.03 -2.26
C ASN A 253 -3.49 -13.85 -2.38
N PHE A 254 -3.69 -12.78 -1.60
CA PHE A 254 -2.74 -11.68 -1.53
C PHE A 254 -1.38 -12.14 -0.98
N GLU A 255 -1.34 -12.98 0.03
CA GLU A 255 -0.08 -13.49 0.59
C GLU A 255 0.74 -14.24 -0.47
N ARG A 256 0.09 -15.08 -1.29
CA ARG A 256 0.75 -15.74 -2.44
C ARG A 256 1.25 -14.72 -3.47
N LEU A 257 0.45 -13.72 -3.83
CA LEU A 257 0.89 -12.65 -4.74
C LEU A 257 2.14 -11.95 -4.23
N LEU A 258 2.20 -11.66 -2.93
CA LEU A 258 3.32 -10.94 -2.33
C LEU A 258 4.59 -11.80 -2.17
N THR A 259 4.44 -13.11 -1.92
CA THR A 259 5.57 -14.02 -1.68
C THR A 259 6.08 -14.67 -2.96
N ASP A 260 5.19 -15.20 -3.79
CA ASP A 260 5.56 -16.01 -4.96
C ASP A 260 5.88 -15.12 -6.17
N GLU A 261 5.06 -14.10 -6.43
CA GLU A 261 5.25 -13.17 -7.55
C GLU A 261 6.16 -11.99 -7.21
N GLN A 262 6.48 -11.80 -5.94
CA GLN A 262 7.39 -10.76 -5.45
C GLN A 262 7.07 -9.36 -5.99
N VAL A 263 5.81 -8.94 -5.94
CA VAL A 263 5.40 -7.62 -6.45
C VAL A 263 6.03 -6.48 -5.66
N PHE A 264 6.43 -5.42 -6.36
CA PHE A 264 7.00 -4.22 -5.73
C PHE A 264 5.94 -3.39 -5.02
N ALA A 265 4.81 -3.17 -5.68
CA ALA A 265 3.67 -2.41 -5.17
C ALA A 265 2.36 -2.95 -5.76
N LEU A 266 1.25 -2.57 -5.17
CA LEU A 266 -0.10 -2.89 -5.64
C LEU A 266 -0.82 -1.62 -6.11
N THR A 267 -1.74 -1.75 -7.08
CA THR A 267 -2.60 -0.65 -7.50
C THR A 267 -3.99 -1.12 -7.92
N GLY A 268 -5.01 -0.33 -7.63
CA GLY A 268 -6.39 -0.57 -8.08
C GLY A 268 -6.98 -1.91 -7.63
N ALA A 269 -6.45 -2.50 -6.55
CA ALA A 269 -6.88 -3.80 -6.06
C ALA A 269 -8.22 -3.69 -5.30
N PHE A 270 -9.11 -4.65 -5.53
CA PHE A 270 -10.31 -4.81 -4.70
C PHE A 270 -9.91 -5.38 -3.35
N ILE A 271 -10.28 -4.69 -2.28
CA ILE A 271 -10.05 -5.13 -0.91
C ILE A 271 -11.34 -5.19 -0.09
N ALA A 272 -12.49 -4.90 -0.73
CA ALA A 272 -13.79 -4.85 -0.08
C ALA A 272 -14.11 -6.16 0.65
N GLY A 273 -14.47 -6.05 1.93
CA GLY A 273 -14.78 -7.16 2.82
C GLY A 273 -13.57 -7.82 3.50
N ALA A 274 -12.33 -7.41 3.15
CA ALA A 274 -11.08 -7.90 3.75
C ALA A 274 -10.13 -6.76 4.13
N GLU A 275 -10.65 -5.54 4.29
CA GLU A 275 -9.85 -4.33 4.46
C GLU A 275 -8.86 -4.45 5.63
N ARG A 276 -9.31 -4.91 6.79
CA ARG A 276 -8.51 -4.99 8.02
C ARG A 276 -7.38 -6.02 7.88
N GLU A 277 -7.74 -7.21 7.37
CA GLU A 277 -6.79 -8.31 7.18
C GLU A 277 -5.71 -7.94 6.18
N LEU A 278 -6.09 -7.24 5.09
CA LEU A 278 -5.15 -6.84 4.05
C LEU A 278 -4.26 -5.68 4.47
N VAL A 279 -4.82 -4.68 5.17
CA VAL A 279 -4.04 -3.57 5.72
C VAL A 279 -2.95 -4.10 6.66
N THR A 280 -3.27 -5.09 7.52
CA THR A 280 -2.29 -5.75 8.39
C THR A 280 -1.24 -6.52 7.58
N LEU A 281 -1.66 -7.33 6.61
CA LEU A 281 -0.75 -8.09 5.76
C LEU A 281 0.24 -7.18 5.01
N LEU A 282 -0.26 -6.08 4.44
CA LEU A 282 0.56 -5.13 3.69
C LEU A 282 1.58 -4.40 4.59
N ALA A 283 1.19 -4.12 5.84
CA ALA A 283 2.11 -3.58 6.83
C ALA A 283 3.22 -4.57 7.17
N ASP A 284 2.87 -5.83 7.44
CA ASP A 284 3.82 -6.91 7.76
C ASP A 284 4.81 -7.20 6.62
N LYS A 285 4.34 -7.10 5.37
CA LYS A 285 5.15 -7.34 4.16
C LYS A 285 5.79 -6.07 3.60
N GLU A 286 5.53 -4.91 4.19
CA GLU A 286 6.02 -3.60 3.74
C GLU A 286 5.72 -3.30 2.27
N VAL A 287 4.54 -3.71 1.76
CA VAL A 287 4.16 -3.53 0.35
C VAL A 287 3.18 -2.38 0.20
N PRO A 288 3.51 -1.32 -0.56
CA PRO A 288 2.60 -0.21 -0.82
C PRO A 288 1.42 -0.63 -1.70
N LEU A 289 0.23 -0.14 -1.35
CA LEU A 289 -1.00 -0.26 -2.15
C LEU A 289 -1.54 1.14 -2.46
N VAL A 290 -1.67 1.46 -3.73
CA VAL A 290 -2.18 2.76 -4.21
C VAL A 290 -3.56 2.60 -4.84
N GLY A 291 -4.53 3.34 -4.33
CA GLY A 291 -5.89 3.41 -4.84
C GLY A 291 -6.66 2.09 -4.76
N PRO A 292 -6.70 1.40 -3.60
CA PRO A 292 -7.57 0.24 -3.46
C PRO A 292 -9.03 0.60 -3.71
N LEU A 293 -9.77 -0.34 -4.25
CA LEU A 293 -11.21 -0.23 -4.46
C LEU A 293 -11.93 -0.80 -3.23
N THR A 294 -12.45 0.11 -2.42
CA THR A 294 -13.21 -0.17 -1.21
C THR A 294 -14.13 1.00 -0.88
N LEU A 295 -15.20 0.71 -0.14
CA LEU A 295 -16.09 1.71 0.45
C LEU A 295 -15.68 2.10 1.89
N TYR A 296 -14.73 1.36 2.50
CA TYR A 296 -14.38 1.49 3.92
C TYR A 296 -12.86 1.62 4.13
N PRO A 297 -12.25 2.76 3.73
CA PRO A 297 -10.85 3.04 3.99
C PRO A 297 -10.52 2.90 5.49
N GLN A 298 -9.45 2.19 5.81
CA GLN A 298 -8.98 2.01 7.18
C GLN A 298 -8.08 3.20 7.56
N THR A 299 -8.64 4.14 8.33
CA THR A 299 -7.97 5.40 8.70
C THR A 299 -7.77 5.56 10.22
N GLY A 300 -8.03 4.49 10.98
CA GLY A 300 -7.79 4.45 12.43
C GLY A 300 -6.33 4.55 12.82
N PHE A 301 -6.03 5.05 14.02
CA PHE A 301 -4.67 5.10 14.56
C PHE A 301 -4.32 3.80 15.31
N PRO A 302 -3.07 3.31 15.20
CA PRO A 302 -1.98 3.86 14.40
C PRO A 302 -2.23 3.73 12.90
N LEU A 303 -1.95 4.80 12.15
CA LEU A 303 -2.22 4.86 10.72
C LEU A 303 -1.33 3.91 9.94
N ASN A 304 -1.92 3.10 9.06
CA ASN A 304 -1.16 2.23 8.18
C ASN A 304 -0.35 3.06 7.17
N ARG A 305 0.96 2.80 7.07
CA ARG A 305 1.86 3.53 6.16
C ARG A 305 1.75 3.09 4.71
N GLN A 306 1.33 1.87 4.44
CA GLN A 306 1.44 1.23 3.14
C GLN A 306 0.24 1.51 2.22
N VAL A 307 -0.93 1.87 2.77
CA VAL A 307 -2.15 1.98 1.96
C VAL A 307 -2.55 3.44 1.73
N PHE A 308 -2.65 3.82 0.45
CA PHE A 308 -2.99 5.17 -0.01
C PHE A 308 -4.31 5.12 -0.77
N TYR A 309 -5.39 5.59 -0.15
CA TYR A 309 -6.73 5.63 -0.74
C TYR A 309 -6.88 6.88 -1.60
N LEU A 310 -7.51 6.78 -2.77
CA LEU A 310 -7.77 7.94 -3.61
C LEU A 310 -8.88 8.82 -3.05
N LEU A 311 -9.97 8.19 -2.60
CA LEU A 311 -11.22 8.85 -2.28
C LEU A 311 -11.64 8.52 -0.84
N SER A 312 -12.41 9.42 -0.24
CA SER A 312 -13.09 9.14 1.01
C SER A 312 -14.15 8.05 0.80
N GLY A 313 -14.18 7.08 1.69
CA GLY A 313 -15.22 6.05 1.70
C GLY A 313 -16.53 6.53 2.29
N THR A 314 -17.37 5.59 2.67
CA THR A 314 -18.70 5.87 3.23
C THR A 314 -18.65 6.77 4.46
N GLU A 315 -17.71 6.54 5.40
CA GLU A 315 -17.55 7.40 6.58
C GLU A 315 -17.31 8.86 6.21
N GLY A 316 -16.36 9.12 5.31
CA GLY A 316 -16.07 10.47 4.85
C GLY A 316 -17.24 11.11 4.11
N GLN A 317 -17.93 10.36 3.27
CA GLN A 317 -19.12 10.84 2.57
C GLN A 317 -20.22 11.25 3.54
N LEU A 318 -20.45 10.48 4.61
CA LEU A 318 -21.46 10.79 5.62
C LEU A 318 -21.05 11.99 6.50
N ARG A 319 -19.76 12.13 6.83
CA ARG A 319 -19.26 13.35 7.49
C ARG A 319 -19.53 14.60 6.64
N ALA A 320 -19.30 14.53 5.32
CA ALA A 320 -19.60 15.63 4.41
C ALA A 320 -21.10 15.93 4.35
N LEU A 321 -21.98 14.92 4.40
CA LEU A 321 -23.42 15.12 4.47
C LEU A 321 -23.87 15.77 5.78
N VAL A 322 -23.22 15.47 6.91
CA VAL A 322 -23.49 16.17 8.19
C VAL A 322 -23.11 17.65 8.07
N ASP A 323 -21.91 17.95 7.50
CA ASP A 323 -21.46 19.34 7.31
C ASP A 323 -22.37 20.08 6.32
N PHE A 324 -22.81 19.42 5.25
CA PHE A 324 -23.78 19.97 4.31
C PHE A 324 -25.10 20.29 5.01
N ALA A 325 -25.63 19.35 5.80
CA ALA A 325 -26.88 19.53 6.52
C ALA A 325 -26.78 20.67 7.55
N ALA A 326 -25.64 20.87 8.20
CA ALA A 326 -25.38 21.95 9.14
C ALA A 326 -25.43 23.35 8.50
N GLY A 327 -25.09 23.44 7.22
CA GLY A 327 -25.18 24.66 6.41
C GLY A 327 -26.63 25.03 6.00
N ARG A 328 -27.60 24.16 6.26
CA ARG A 328 -28.99 24.39 5.82
C ARG A 328 -29.83 25.11 6.89
N PRO A 329 -30.48 26.24 6.56
CA PRO A 329 -31.23 27.01 7.53
C PRO A 329 -32.38 26.25 8.23
N GLU A 330 -33.00 25.29 7.49
CA GLU A 330 -34.08 24.46 7.98
C GLU A 330 -33.62 23.34 8.95
N LEU A 331 -32.33 23.11 9.06
CA LEU A 331 -31.71 22.05 9.89
C LEU A 331 -30.80 22.63 10.99
N LYS A 332 -31.14 23.77 11.59
CA LYS A 332 -30.29 24.40 12.63
C LYS A 332 -30.07 23.53 13.87
N ASN A 333 -31.09 22.80 14.31
CA ASN A 333 -31.00 21.85 15.43
C ASN A 333 -31.84 20.60 15.09
N PRO A 334 -31.37 19.77 14.17
CA PRO A 334 -32.17 18.66 13.68
C PRO A 334 -32.27 17.55 14.73
N GLY A 335 -33.41 16.94 14.83
CA GLY A 335 -33.54 15.62 15.40
C GLY A 335 -32.94 14.62 14.42
N ILE A 336 -31.76 14.10 14.72
CA ILE A 336 -31.05 13.18 13.79
C ILE A 336 -31.42 11.74 14.10
N ALA A 337 -31.67 10.92 13.05
CA ALA A 337 -31.70 9.49 13.15
C ALA A 337 -30.77 8.87 12.10
N VAL A 338 -30.16 7.72 12.45
CA VAL A 338 -29.38 6.87 11.54
C VAL A 338 -30.07 5.52 11.44
N VAL A 339 -30.49 5.15 10.22
CA VAL A 339 -31.20 3.91 9.94
C VAL A 339 -30.31 3.01 9.09
N PHE A 340 -29.99 1.82 9.56
CA PHE A 340 -28.97 0.97 8.90
C PHE A 340 -29.13 -0.52 9.16
N PRO A 341 -28.78 -1.38 8.19
CA PRO A 341 -28.63 -2.80 8.43
C PRO A 341 -27.43 -3.07 9.35
N SER A 342 -27.62 -3.94 10.35
CA SER A 342 -26.62 -4.26 11.37
C SER A 342 -25.38 -4.89 10.72
N SER A 343 -24.23 -4.26 10.86
CA SER A 343 -22.91 -4.73 10.46
C SER A 343 -21.82 -3.98 11.20
N GLU A 344 -20.63 -4.55 11.29
CA GLU A 344 -19.48 -3.85 11.89
C GLU A 344 -19.15 -2.56 11.14
N MET A 345 -19.20 -2.61 9.80
CA MET A 345 -18.90 -1.44 8.95
C MET A 345 -19.91 -0.31 9.15
N ASN A 346 -21.20 -0.62 9.26
CA ASN A 346 -22.22 0.39 9.52
C ASN A 346 -22.12 0.96 10.93
N SER A 347 -21.65 0.18 11.90
CA SER A 347 -21.36 0.67 13.25
C SER A 347 -20.24 1.72 13.25
N SER A 348 -19.18 1.50 12.47
CA SER A 348 -18.09 2.48 12.27
C SER A 348 -18.60 3.77 11.60
N VAL A 349 -19.46 3.65 10.59
CA VAL A 349 -20.12 4.79 9.93
C VAL A 349 -21.02 5.56 10.91
N LEU A 350 -21.75 4.88 11.78
CA LEU A 350 -22.56 5.53 12.82
C LEU A 350 -21.70 6.38 13.75
N GLU A 351 -20.55 5.86 14.20
CA GLU A 351 -19.63 6.64 15.05
C GLU A 351 -19.10 7.87 14.28
N ALA A 352 -18.78 7.73 12.99
CA ALA A 352 -18.37 8.87 12.17
C ALA A 352 -19.45 9.97 12.10
N ILE A 353 -20.73 9.60 11.96
CA ILE A 353 -21.85 10.55 11.98
C ILE A 353 -21.99 11.19 13.36
N LYS A 354 -21.87 10.43 14.46
CA LYS A 354 -21.93 10.94 15.84
C LYS A 354 -20.83 11.97 16.09
N ASP A 355 -19.60 11.64 15.74
CA ASP A 355 -18.45 12.53 15.93
C ASP A 355 -18.63 13.84 15.15
N GLN A 356 -19.06 13.75 13.87
CA GLN A 356 -19.24 14.92 13.04
C GLN A 356 -20.43 15.76 13.53
N SER A 357 -21.51 15.13 13.97
CA SER A 357 -22.66 15.83 14.59
C SER A 357 -22.24 16.60 15.84
N LYS A 358 -21.39 16.00 16.69
CA LYS A 358 -20.83 16.66 17.88
C LYS A 358 -19.96 17.87 17.49
N LYS A 359 -19.16 17.80 16.43
CA LYS A 359 -18.37 18.92 15.91
C LYS A 359 -19.29 20.10 15.49
N GLN A 360 -20.50 19.79 14.98
CA GLN A 360 -21.50 20.78 14.60
C GLN A 360 -22.35 21.28 15.81
N GLY A 361 -22.07 20.82 17.03
CA GLY A 361 -22.83 21.18 18.23
C GLY A 361 -24.21 20.54 18.31
N TRP A 362 -24.48 19.50 17.53
CA TRP A 362 -25.76 18.81 17.51
C TRP A 362 -25.88 17.73 18.60
N ALA A 363 -27.11 17.43 19.00
CA ALA A 363 -27.38 16.30 19.88
C ALA A 363 -26.98 14.97 19.21
N ALA A 364 -26.63 13.99 20.03
CA ALA A 364 -26.25 12.68 19.53
C ALA A 364 -27.36 12.05 18.66
N PRO A 365 -27.04 11.55 17.47
CA PRO A 365 -27.99 10.85 16.62
C PRO A 365 -28.59 9.62 17.29
N GLN A 366 -29.88 9.40 17.08
CA GLN A 366 -30.55 8.16 17.49
C GLN A 366 -30.35 7.09 16.42
N SER A 367 -29.88 5.90 16.81
CA SER A 367 -29.68 4.78 15.90
C SER A 367 -30.87 3.83 15.85
N TYR A 368 -31.15 3.31 14.67
CA TYR A 368 -32.14 2.28 14.38
C TYR A 368 -31.51 1.24 13.46
N ASP A 369 -31.02 0.18 14.04
CA ASP A 369 -30.45 -0.92 13.31
C ASP A 369 -31.45 -2.05 13.10
N TYR A 370 -31.28 -2.81 12.02
CA TYR A 370 -32.12 -3.95 11.67
C TYR A 370 -31.28 -5.05 10.99
N PRO A 371 -31.68 -6.34 11.07
CA PRO A 371 -31.00 -7.40 10.37
C PRO A 371 -30.98 -7.15 8.85
N ALA A 372 -29.86 -7.43 8.18
CA ALA A 372 -29.73 -7.19 6.74
C ALA A 372 -30.84 -7.88 5.94
N GLY A 373 -31.49 -7.14 5.03
CA GLY A 373 -32.64 -7.60 4.23
C GLY A 373 -33.95 -7.72 4.98
N GLN A 374 -34.04 -7.25 6.24
CA GLN A 374 -35.25 -7.33 7.06
C GLN A 374 -35.71 -5.92 7.52
N PHE A 375 -35.61 -4.95 6.63
CA PHE A 375 -36.08 -3.59 6.93
C PHE A 375 -37.59 -3.58 7.19
N ASP A 376 -38.01 -3.08 8.37
CA ASP A 376 -39.41 -2.91 8.74
C ASP A 376 -39.83 -1.42 8.63
N PRO A 377 -40.71 -1.08 7.67
CA PRO A 377 -41.20 0.28 7.49
C PRO A 377 -41.98 0.85 8.73
N ALA A 378 -42.41 -0.01 9.66
CA ALA A 378 -43.09 0.46 10.90
C ALA A 378 -42.20 1.40 11.73
N VAL A 379 -40.90 1.40 11.55
CA VAL A 379 -39.97 2.35 12.18
C VAL A 379 -40.30 3.81 11.84
N VAL A 380 -40.97 4.07 10.72
CA VAL A 380 -41.38 5.42 10.25
C VAL A 380 -42.27 6.12 11.27
N ALA A 381 -43.27 5.42 11.79
CA ALA A 381 -44.17 6.00 12.80
C ALA A 381 -43.42 6.40 14.10
N LYS A 382 -42.49 5.56 14.54
CA LYS A 382 -41.62 5.81 15.71
C LYS A 382 -40.72 7.03 15.50
N LEU A 383 -40.11 7.14 14.32
CA LEU A 383 -39.25 8.27 13.97
C LEU A 383 -40.01 9.60 13.93
N LYS A 384 -41.23 9.60 13.37
CA LYS A 384 -42.10 10.77 13.38
C LYS A 384 -42.46 11.22 14.81
N GLN A 385 -42.86 10.26 15.70
CA GLN A 385 -43.19 10.54 17.08
C GLN A 385 -42.02 11.16 17.86
N THR A 386 -40.80 10.81 17.56
CA THR A 386 -39.59 11.34 18.19
C THR A 386 -39.07 12.60 17.51
N ASN A 387 -39.83 13.20 16.61
CA ASN A 387 -39.53 14.46 15.91
C ASN A 387 -38.17 14.47 15.21
N ARG A 388 -37.87 13.38 14.43
CA ARG A 388 -36.67 13.31 13.62
C ARG A 388 -36.88 14.08 12.33
N THR A 389 -35.96 15.01 12.02
CA THR A 389 -36.05 15.90 10.85
C THR A 389 -34.95 15.64 9.82
N ALA A 390 -33.86 15.00 10.25
CA ALA A 390 -32.73 14.61 9.40
C ALA A 390 -32.43 13.11 9.58
N LEU A 391 -32.50 12.35 8.51
CA LEU A 391 -32.26 10.91 8.50
C LEU A 391 -31.08 10.55 7.63
N PHE A 392 -30.10 9.90 8.21
CA PHE A 392 -29.00 9.26 7.51
C PHE A 392 -29.37 7.80 7.30
N PHE A 393 -29.58 7.40 6.06
CA PHE A 393 -30.05 6.06 5.73
C PHE A 393 -28.94 5.25 5.02
N LEU A 394 -28.56 4.10 5.57
CA LEU A 394 -27.48 3.26 5.06
C LEU A 394 -27.99 1.94 4.45
N GLY A 395 -29.29 1.77 4.33
CA GLY A 395 -29.92 0.66 3.62
C GLY A 395 -29.82 0.84 2.09
N ASN A 396 -30.26 -0.17 1.35
CA ASN A 396 -30.27 -0.13 -0.11
C ASN A 396 -31.40 0.77 -0.65
N SER A 397 -31.40 1.01 -1.98
CA SER A 397 -32.40 1.84 -2.66
C SER A 397 -33.85 1.45 -2.39
N ASP A 398 -34.14 0.13 -2.39
CA ASP A 398 -35.54 -0.35 -2.24
C ASP A 398 -36.04 -0.12 -0.82
N GLU A 399 -35.16 -0.29 0.17
CA GLU A 399 -35.45 -0.01 1.59
C GLU A 399 -35.71 1.49 1.82
N VAL A 400 -34.91 2.38 1.21
CA VAL A 400 -35.12 3.83 1.25
C VAL A 400 -36.44 4.23 0.61
N ILE A 401 -36.80 3.67 -0.56
CA ILE A 401 -38.05 3.94 -1.24
C ILE A 401 -39.23 3.42 -0.40
N SER A 402 -39.10 2.23 0.18
CA SER A 402 -40.10 1.67 1.10
C SER A 402 -40.34 2.58 2.29
N PHE A 403 -39.26 3.09 2.89
CA PHE A 403 -39.31 4.10 3.97
C PHE A 403 -40.08 5.35 3.51
N MET A 404 -39.74 5.93 2.37
CA MET A 404 -40.36 7.18 1.87
C MET A 404 -41.85 6.99 1.55
N ARG A 405 -42.25 5.85 1.00
CA ARG A 405 -43.67 5.54 0.73
C ARG A 405 -44.48 5.41 2.02
N GLU A 406 -43.91 4.80 3.08
CA GLU A 406 -44.59 4.72 4.36
C GLU A 406 -44.69 6.07 5.05
N ALA A 407 -43.65 6.90 4.94
CA ALA A 407 -43.66 8.26 5.48
C ALA A 407 -44.70 9.17 4.78
N GLU A 408 -44.88 8.99 3.45
CA GLU A 408 -45.93 9.69 2.68
C GLU A 408 -47.34 9.37 3.21
N LYS A 409 -47.66 8.12 3.53
CA LYS A 409 -48.98 7.70 4.07
C LYS A 409 -49.37 8.47 5.32
N ILE A 410 -48.37 8.87 6.12
CA ILE A 410 -48.58 9.64 7.34
C ILE A 410 -48.26 11.14 7.18
N SER A 411 -48.07 11.61 5.93
CA SER A 411 -47.73 13.00 5.59
C SER A 411 -46.53 13.53 6.37
N TRP A 412 -45.42 12.77 6.37
CA TRP A 412 -44.17 13.11 7.03
C TRP A 412 -43.00 13.02 6.04
N PHE A 413 -42.31 14.15 5.83
CA PHE A 413 -41.30 14.33 4.81
C PHE A 413 -40.00 14.90 5.40
N PRO A 414 -39.22 14.12 6.16
CA PRO A 414 -37.94 14.56 6.70
C PRO A 414 -36.88 14.66 5.58
N SER A 415 -35.77 15.36 5.85
CA SER A 415 -34.62 15.33 4.97
C SER A 415 -33.90 13.99 5.07
N ILE A 416 -33.58 13.37 3.93
CA ILE A 416 -32.92 12.07 3.82
C ILE A 416 -31.54 12.25 3.22
N PHE A 417 -30.52 11.67 3.88
CA PHE A 417 -29.11 11.73 3.52
C PHE A 417 -28.57 10.33 3.26
N LEU A 418 -28.01 10.10 2.08
CA LEU A 418 -27.57 8.79 1.59
C LEU A 418 -26.15 8.88 1.03
N PRO A 419 -25.27 7.88 1.27
CA PRO A 419 -24.08 7.73 0.43
C PRO A 419 -24.49 7.19 -0.95
N SER A 420 -23.81 7.62 -1.99
CA SER A 420 -24.13 7.20 -3.38
C SER A 420 -24.08 5.68 -3.59
N ALA A 421 -23.27 4.98 -2.85
CA ALA A 421 -23.18 3.51 -2.92
C ALA A 421 -24.50 2.81 -2.54
N ASN A 422 -25.37 3.47 -1.76
CA ASN A 422 -26.66 2.95 -1.30
C ASN A 422 -27.83 3.45 -2.16
N ALA A 423 -27.58 4.33 -3.12
CA ALA A 423 -28.58 4.96 -3.96
C ALA A 423 -28.53 4.46 -5.39
N GLY A 424 -29.63 3.88 -5.86
CA GLY A 424 -29.84 3.56 -7.28
C GLY A 424 -30.71 4.61 -7.99
N ALA A 425 -30.86 4.48 -9.32
CA ALA A 425 -31.75 5.32 -10.11
C ALA A 425 -33.22 5.28 -9.60
N GLY A 426 -33.61 4.23 -8.91
CA GLY A 426 -34.94 4.09 -8.28
C GLY A 426 -35.30 5.21 -7.31
N ILE A 427 -34.33 5.91 -6.71
CA ILE A 427 -34.59 7.09 -5.86
C ILE A 427 -35.38 8.18 -6.59
N LEU A 428 -35.23 8.29 -7.90
CA LEU A 428 -35.98 9.24 -8.72
C LEU A 428 -37.47 8.90 -8.85
N GLU A 429 -37.88 7.69 -8.44
CA GLU A 429 -39.27 7.24 -8.35
C GLU A 429 -39.88 7.41 -6.93
N ALA A 430 -39.19 8.13 -6.06
CA ALA A 430 -39.68 8.42 -4.71
C ALA A 430 -40.93 9.31 -4.75
N PRO A 431 -41.75 9.31 -3.68
CA PRO A 431 -42.90 10.20 -3.57
C PRO A 431 -42.51 11.68 -3.67
N THR A 432 -43.30 12.43 -4.46
CA THR A 432 -43.02 13.86 -4.76
C THR A 432 -42.99 14.77 -3.54
N GLY A 433 -43.57 14.37 -2.41
CA GLY A 433 -43.44 15.08 -1.15
C GLY A 433 -42.00 15.18 -0.62
N PHE A 434 -41.09 14.33 -1.11
CA PHE A 434 -39.67 14.39 -0.81
C PHE A 434 -38.84 15.22 -1.81
N ASP A 435 -39.50 15.91 -2.77
CA ASP A 435 -38.81 16.78 -3.70
C ASP A 435 -37.92 17.80 -2.98
N GLY A 436 -36.63 17.87 -3.36
CA GLY A 436 -35.64 18.72 -2.68
C GLY A 436 -35.25 18.32 -1.27
N LYS A 437 -35.64 17.13 -0.78
CA LYS A 437 -35.34 16.62 0.56
C LYS A 437 -34.48 15.37 0.58
N VAL A 438 -34.08 14.84 -0.55
CA VAL A 438 -33.20 13.67 -0.68
C VAL A 438 -31.84 14.14 -1.16
N PHE A 439 -30.82 13.93 -0.34
CA PHE A 439 -29.44 14.36 -0.57
C PHE A 439 -28.52 13.16 -0.63
N LEU A 440 -27.68 13.11 -1.65
CA LEU A 440 -26.74 12.04 -1.91
C LEU A 440 -25.32 12.58 -1.94
N SER A 441 -24.39 11.87 -1.30
CA SER A 441 -22.97 12.20 -1.38
C SER A 441 -22.27 11.38 -2.46
N PHE A 442 -21.48 12.04 -3.28
CA PHE A 442 -20.65 11.40 -4.30
C PHE A 442 -19.17 11.76 -4.05
N PRO A 443 -18.27 10.78 -4.05
CA PRO A 443 -16.84 11.05 -3.83
C PRO A 443 -16.16 11.66 -5.07
N THR A 444 -16.83 11.68 -6.22
CA THR A 444 -16.37 12.28 -7.49
C THR A 444 -17.51 12.95 -8.21
N SER A 445 -17.18 13.89 -9.08
CA SER A 445 -18.15 14.60 -9.96
C SER A 445 -17.56 14.71 -11.37
N PRO A 446 -18.40 14.85 -12.39
CA PRO A 446 -17.94 15.26 -13.72
C PRO A 446 -17.11 16.55 -13.72
N ALA A 447 -17.30 17.44 -12.74
CA ALA A 447 -16.51 18.65 -12.58
C ALA A 447 -15.03 18.40 -12.22
N ASP A 448 -14.69 17.23 -11.71
CA ASP A 448 -13.29 16.83 -11.43
C ASP A 448 -12.54 16.46 -12.71
N GLN A 449 -13.27 16.17 -13.78
CA GLN A 449 -12.71 15.69 -15.03
C GLN A 449 -12.20 16.86 -15.86
N THR A 450 -10.93 16.79 -16.23
CA THR A 450 -10.35 17.74 -17.18
C THR A 450 -10.55 17.23 -18.61
N ALA A 451 -10.67 18.17 -19.58
CA ALA A 451 -10.76 17.80 -20.99
C ALA A 451 -9.59 16.93 -21.45
N GLU A 452 -8.40 17.16 -20.89
CA GLU A 452 -7.20 16.37 -21.15
C GLU A 452 -7.30 14.97 -20.56
N GLY A 453 -7.64 14.83 -19.28
CA GLY A 453 -7.77 13.51 -18.63
C GLY A 453 -8.82 12.63 -19.29
N VAL A 454 -9.97 13.20 -19.66
CA VAL A 454 -11.02 12.48 -20.43
C VAL A 454 -10.52 12.06 -21.81
N ARG A 455 -9.78 12.92 -22.50
CA ARG A 455 -9.19 12.59 -23.81
C ARG A 455 -8.17 11.45 -23.68
N GLU A 456 -7.24 11.54 -22.72
CA GLU A 456 -6.24 10.49 -22.46
C GLU A 456 -6.91 9.14 -22.19
N PHE A 457 -7.89 9.12 -21.29
CA PHE A 457 -8.63 7.91 -20.95
C PHE A 457 -9.38 7.34 -22.16
N ARG A 458 -10.05 8.17 -22.96
CA ARG A 458 -10.77 7.75 -24.15
C ARG A 458 -9.85 7.16 -25.21
N VAL A 459 -8.71 7.82 -25.49
CA VAL A 459 -7.70 7.31 -26.43
C VAL A 459 -7.19 5.94 -25.99
N LEU A 460 -6.93 5.76 -24.68
CA LEU A 460 -6.54 4.48 -24.13
C LEU A 460 -7.64 3.44 -24.30
N ALA A 461 -8.88 3.81 -23.98
CA ALA A 461 -10.04 2.91 -24.07
C ALA A 461 -10.30 2.44 -25.51
N GLU A 462 -10.19 3.33 -26.49
CA GLU A 462 -10.33 3.01 -27.92
C GLU A 462 -9.18 2.12 -28.41
N LYS A 463 -7.92 2.47 -28.07
CA LYS A 463 -6.73 1.73 -28.49
C LYS A 463 -6.72 0.29 -27.98
N TYR A 464 -7.07 0.10 -26.72
CA TYR A 464 -7.05 -1.21 -26.05
C TYR A 464 -8.41 -1.91 -25.98
N LYS A 465 -9.44 -1.33 -26.62
CA LYS A 465 -10.82 -1.87 -26.67
C LYS A 465 -11.37 -2.19 -25.29
N LEU A 466 -11.27 -1.24 -24.37
CA LEU A 466 -11.76 -1.42 -23.00
C LEU A 466 -13.29 -1.63 -22.99
N PRO A 467 -13.81 -2.38 -22.00
CA PRO A 467 -15.25 -2.56 -21.85
C PRO A 467 -16.01 -1.24 -21.70
N ALA A 468 -17.16 -1.10 -22.37
CA ALA A 468 -18.00 0.09 -22.28
C ALA A 468 -18.75 0.23 -20.93
N LYS A 469 -18.83 -0.84 -20.16
CA LYS A 469 -19.46 -0.87 -18.83
C LYS A 469 -18.47 -0.57 -17.71
N HIS A 470 -19.00 -0.23 -16.54
CA HIS A 470 -18.22 0.03 -15.31
C HIS A 470 -17.19 1.15 -15.47
N VAL A 471 -17.49 2.17 -16.26
CA VAL A 471 -16.57 3.27 -16.59
C VAL A 471 -16.07 4.00 -15.34
N ALA A 472 -16.93 4.21 -14.32
CA ALA A 472 -16.52 4.84 -13.07
C ALA A 472 -15.43 4.03 -12.33
N ALA A 473 -15.58 2.70 -12.27
CA ALA A 473 -14.57 1.83 -11.67
C ALA A 473 -13.26 1.82 -12.49
N GLN A 474 -13.38 1.83 -13.82
CA GLN A 474 -12.22 1.96 -14.71
C GLN A 474 -11.49 3.29 -14.49
N MET A 475 -12.20 4.42 -14.40
CA MET A 475 -11.59 5.74 -14.14
C MET A 475 -10.90 5.79 -12.77
N SER A 476 -11.47 5.16 -11.74
CA SER A 476 -10.83 5.05 -10.43
C SER A 476 -9.54 4.22 -10.49
N ALA A 477 -9.57 3.08 -11.16
CA ALA A 477 -8.40 2.21 -11.31
C ALA A 477 -7.31 2.85 -12.21
N TYR A 478 -7.71 3.54 -13.27
CA TYR A 478 -6.80 4.35 -14.10
C TYR A 478 -6.12 5.45 -13.28
N SER A 479 -6.91 6.17 -12.46
CA SER A 479 -6.38 7.21 -11.59
C SER A 479 -5.39 6.64 -10.56
N ALA A 480 -5.67 5.46 -10.00
CA ALA A 480 -4.77 4.74 -9.10
C ALA A 480 -3.43 4.41 -9.78
N ALA A 481 -3.49 3.84 -11.00
CA ALA A 481 -2.30 3.52 -11.78
C ALA A 481 -1.50 4.79 -12.17
N LYS A 482 -2.20 5.89 -12.50
CA LYS A 482 -1.58 7.19 -12.80
C LYS A 482 -0.87 7.79 -11.60
N VAL A 483 -1.48 7.73 -10.40
CA VAL A 483 -0.85 8.15 -9.13
C VAL A 483 0.41 7.33 -8.85
N LEU A 484 0.32 6.00 -8.96
CA LEU A 484 1.48 5.13 -8.77
C LEU A 484 2.60 5.43 -9.78
N ALA A 485 2.28 5.56 -11.07
CA ALA A 485 3.27 5.85 -12.10
C ALA A 485 3.97 7.20 -11.88
N GLU A 486 3.21 8.23 -11.48
CA GLU A 486 3.80 9.54 -11.15
C GLU A 486 4.71 9.47 -9.93
N ALA A 487 4.29 8.73 -8.89
CA ALA A 487 5.11 8.53 -7.70
C ALA A 487 6.40 7.76 -8.04
N LEU A 488 6.35 6.75 -8.92
CA LEU A 488 7.53 6.03 -9.40
C LEU A 488 8.47 6.93 -10.21
N LYS A 489 7.94 7.83 -11.05
CA LYS A 489 8.75 8.83 -11.77
C LYS A 489 9.48 9.77 -10.79
N LYS A 490 8.78 10.28 -9.79
CA LYS A 490 9.35 11.17 -8.77
C LYS A 490 10.31 10.46 -7.83
N ALA A 491 10.12 9.17 -7.55
CA ALA A 491 11.04 8.38 -6.75
C ALA A 491 12.41 8.19 -7.44
N GLY A 492 12.45 8.26 -8.77
CA GLY A 492 13.69 8.26 -9.52
C GLY A 492 14.27 6.87 -9.76
N LYS A 493 15.51 6.84 -10.24
CA LYS A 493 16.19 5.59 -10.64
C LYS A 493 16.50 4.68 -9.43
N ASP A 494 16.86 5.27 -8.29
CA ASP A 494 17.17 4.53 -7.06
C ASP A 494 15.89 4.26 -6.28
N LEU A 495 15.10 3.34 -6.83
CA LEU A 495 13.76 3.04 -6.37
C LEU A 495 13.78 2.08 -5.18
N SER A 496 13.04 2.45 -4.12
CA SER A 496 12.67 1.56 -3.02
C SER A 496 11.23 1.80 -2.59
N ARG A 497 10.61 0.83 -1.88
CA ARG A 497 9.25 0.97 -1.34
C ARG A 497 9.16 2.15 -0.38
N GLU A 498 10.18 2.36 0.46
CA GLU A 498 10.24 3.49 1.38
C GLU A 498 10.27 4.83 0.63
N LYS A 499 11.06 4.91 -0.44
CA LYS A 499 11.13 6.11 -1.26
C LYS A 499 9.82 6.38 -2.01
N LEU A 500 9.15 5.31 -2.48
CA LEU A 500 7.81 5.42 -3.06
C LEU A 500 6.79 5.99 -2.06
N ILE A 501 6.77 5.46 -0.83
CA ILE A 501 5.91 5.96 0.27
C ILE A 501 6.21 7.43 0.57
N GLN A 502 7.48 7.80 0.70
CA GLN A 502 7.90 9.18 0.96
C GLN A 502 7.44 10.14 -0.13
N VAL A 503 7.56 9.72 -1.40
CA VAL A 503 7.07 10.52 -2.54
C VAL A 503 5.56 10.65 -2.52
N LEU A 504 4.83 9.57 -2.23
CA LEU A 504 3.37 9.62 -2.10
C LEU A 504 2.95 10.56 -0.97
N GLU A 505 3.60 10.50 0.19
CA GLU A 505 3.36 11.41 1.32
C GLU A 505 3.61 12.90 0.99
N GLY A 506 4.40 13.17 -0.04
CA GLY A 506 4.66 14.52 -0.55
C GLY A 506 3.70 15.00 -1.64
N PHE A 507 2.68 14.21 -2.01
CA PHE A 507 1.70 14.65 -3.01
C PHE A 507 0.80 15.73 -2.44
N TYR A 508 0.75 16.87 -3.11
CA TYR A 508 -0.12 17.99 -2.80
C TYR A 508 -0.89 18.42 -4.04
N GLU A 509 -2.22 18.42 -3.97
CA GLU A 509 -3.15 18.79 -5.04
C GLU A 509 -2.84 18.13 -6.40
N TYR A 510 -2.33 16.90 -6.38
CA TYR A 510 -2.05 16.17 -7.62
C TYR A 510 -3.34 15.82 -8.34
N ARG A 511 -3.43 16.19 -9.62
CA ARG A 511 -4.62 15.96 -10.46
C ARG A 511 -4.39 14.82 -11.44
N THR A 512 -5.17 13.77 -11.34
CA THR A 512 -5.18 12.68 -12.33
C THR A 512 -5.91 13.05 -13.60
N GLY A 513 -6.78 14.06 -13.53
CA GLY A 513 -7.66 14.51 -14.60
C GLY A 513 -9.01 13.78 -14.68
N LEU A 514 -9.25 12.80 -13.79
CA LEU A 514 -10.49 12.01 -13.74
C LEU A 514 -11.09 11.91 -12.33
N ALA A 515 -10.42 12.44 -11.33
CA ALA A 515 -10.81 12.39 -9.92
C ALA A 515 -10.48 13.74 -9.25
N PRO A 516 -11.03 14.04 -8.08
CA PRO A 516 -10.63 15.21 -7.29
C PRO A 516 -9.11 15.25 -7.07
N ALA A 517 -8.59 16.44 -6.76
CA ALA A 517 -7.18 16.62 -6.45
C ALA A 517 -6.78 15.79 -5.23
N ILE A 518 -5.63 15.15 -5.31
CA ILE A 518 -5.13 14.18 -4.34
C ILE A 518 -3.99 14.81 -3.54
N SER A 519 -4.13 14.79 -2.20
CA SER A 519 -3.07 15.20 -1.28
C SER A 519 -2.89 14.13 -0.21
N TYR A 520 -1.64 13.69 -0.02
CA TYR A 520 -1.28 12.76 1.04
C TYR A 520 -0.33 13.42 2.04
N GLY A 521 -0.04 12.73 3.13
CA GLY A 521 0.92 13.16 4.14
C GLY A 521 1.24 12.04 5.11
N PRO A 522 2.21 12.22 6.01
CA PRO A 522 2.53 11.21 7.02
C PRO A 522 1.33 10.78 7.87
N ASN A 523 0.39 11.69 8.10
CA ASN A 523 -0.86 11.45 8.86
C ASN A 523 -2.12 11.49 7.98
N ARG A 524 -1.97 11.45 6.65
CA ARG A 524 -3.09 11.52 5.71
C ARG A 524 -2.94 10.45 4.63
N ARG A 525 -3.81 9.43 4.67
CA ARG A 525 -3.81 8.29 3.72
C ARG A 525 -4.97 8.33 2.74
N VAL A 526 -5.91 9.25 2.90
CA VAL A 526 -7.00 9.50 1.94
C VAL A 526 -6.67 10.76 1.15
N GLY A 527 -6.55 10.61 -0.16
CA GLY A 527 -6.10 11.67 -1.07
C GLY A 527 -7.12 12.81 -1.18
N ALA A 528 -8.36 12.49 -1.54
CA ALA A 528 -9.47 13.44 -1.58
C ALA A 528 -10.42 13.20 -0.41
N MET A 529 -10.35 14.06 0.60
CA MET A 529 -11.17 13.97 1.82
C MET A 529 -12.39 14.87 1.69
N GLY A 530 -13.49 14.31 1.22
CA GLY A 530 -14.73 15.04 1.06
C GLY A 530 -15.72 14.35 0.15
N ALA A 531 -16.78 15.06 -0.20
CA ALA A 531 -17.77 14.61 -1.17
C ALA A 531 -18.50 15.80 -1.81
N TYR A 532 -19.03 15.57 -3.00
CA TYR A 532 -20.08 16.41 -3.61
C TYR A 532 -21.44 16.00 -3.08
N VAL A 533 -22.35 16.97 -2.97
CA VAL A 533 -23.73 16.67 -2.61
C VAL A 533 -24.65 17.01 -3.78
N ILE A 534 -25.45 16.05 -4.15
CA ILE A 534 -26.52 16.22 -5.14
C ILE A 534 -27.88 15.98 -4.47
N THR A 535 -28.96 16.47 -5.08
CA THR A 535 -30.33 16.20 -4.66
C THR A 535 -31.12 15.56 -5.79
N ALA A 536 -32.17 14.82 -5.44
CA ALA A 536 -33.12 14.29 -6.41
C ALA A 536 -34.21 15.36 -6.68
N ASP A 537 -34.25 15.87 -7.90
CA ASP A 537 -35.41 16.58 -8.42
C ASP A 537 -36.44 15.53 -8.91
N LEU A 538 -37.46 15.32 -8.09
CA LEU A 538 -38.46 14.27 -8.32
C LEU A 538 -39.50 14.67 -9.37
N LYS A 539 -39.57 15.97 -9.73
CA LYS A 539 -40.45 16.45 -10.77
C LYS A 539 -39.87 16.21 -12.15
N THR A 540 -38.59 16.53 -12.32
CA THR A 540 -37.87 16.29 -13.59
C THR A 540 -37.23 14.91 -13.66
N LYS A 541 -37.26 14.14 -12.57
CA LYS A 541 -36.61 12.82 -12.43
C LYS A 541 -35.13 12.87 -12.78
N GLN A 542 -34.42 13.84 -12.21
CA GLN A 542 -33.02 14.07 -12.43
C GLN A 542 -32.27 14.28 -11.10
N PHE A 543 -31.01 13.86 -11.09
CA PHE A 543 -30.09 14.26 -10.05
C PHE A 543 -29.47 15.61 -10.40
N VAL A 544 -29.58 16.58 -9.50
CA VAL A 544 -29.05 17.93 -9.68
C VAL A 544 -28.08 18.31 -8.57
N PRO A 545 -27.03 19.12 -8.83
CA PRO A 545 -26.14 19.58 -7.78
C PRO A 545 -26.91 20.31 -6.67
N ALA A 546 -26.64 19.94 -5.41
CA ALA A 546 -27.16 20.62 -4.22
C ALA A 546 -26.08 21.49 -3.54
N GLY A 547 -24.81 21.23 -3.82
CA GLY A 547 -23.67 21.97 -3.30
C GLY A 547 -22.38 21.63 -4.08
N GLY A 548 -21.31 22.38 -3.79
CA GLY A 548 -19.97 22.09 -4.30
C GLY A 548 -19.28 20.96 -3.53
N TRP A 549 -17.96 20.87 -3.68
CA TRP A 549 -17.12 19.99 -2.88
C TRP A 549 -17.13 20.42 -1.40
N ILE A 550 -17.44 19.48 -0.53
CA ILE A 550 -17.38 19.66 0.92
C ILE A 550 -16.17 18.90 1.42
N GLU A 551 -15.15 19.65 1.80
CA GLU A 551 -13.92 19.08 2.35
C GLU A 551 -14.10 18.74 3.82
N ILE A 552 -13.69 17.53 4.20
CA ILE A 552 -13.64 17.09 5.59
C ILE A 552 -12.25 17.39 6.11
N LYS A 553 -12.21 18.19 7.17
CA LYS A 553 -10.97 18.42 7.92
C LYS A 553 -10.70 17.23 8.83
N PRO A 554 -9.45 16.75 8.90
CA PRO A 554 -9.06 15.66 9.78
C PRO A 554 -9.40 15.84 11.24
#